data_fe448af8d4da87a055c8a591f3a09af6
#
_entry.id   fe448af8d4da87a055c8a591f3a09af6
#
_cell.length_a   1.000
_cell.length_b   1.000
_cell.length_c   1.000
_cell.angle_alpha   90.00
_cell.angle_beta   90.00
_cell.angle_gamma   90.00
#
_symmetry.space_group_name_H-M   'P 1'
#
loop_
_entity.id
_entity.type
_entity.pdbx_description
1 polymer ?
#
loop_
_entity_poly.entity_id
_entity_poly.type
_entity_poly.pdbx_seq_one_letter_code
_entity_poly.pdbx_strand_id
1 'polypeptide(L)'
;EKAQQITWKNLVPQVEIYNDPFLKLTADQKLDLVVVSRTRQLQAEGVDITPEQEERLTNALTRLENDQIDIDGLLALRGEIAAKRKHAMESVNETLNEQQVRLAGYVLPLEMDGLKITEFLLVPYVGACIHEPVPPANQIVLVTFAQGIEVNGQFTPVWVQGKMSTEIGTSKLYLMDGNADIPRSY
;
A
#
# COMPACT_ATOMS: atom_id res chain seq x y z
N GLU A 1 -26.20 3.01 -20.18
CA GLU A 1 -26.11 3.81 -18.95
C GLU A 1 -24.91 4.74 -19.00
N LYS A 2 -25.08 5.96 -18.49
CA LYS A 2 -23.99 6.94 -18.49
C LYS A 2 -23.01 6.57 -17.37
N ALA A 3 -21.76 6.26 -17.72
CA ALA A 3 -20.74 5.92 -16.73
C ALA A 3 -20.50 7.10 -15.77
N GLN A 4 -20.44 6.81 -14.48
CA GLN A 4 -20.09 7.77 -13.45
C GLN A 4 -18.59 8.05 -13.51
N GLN A 5 -18.20 9.30 -13.66
CA GLN A 5 -16.79 9.65 -13.53
C GLN A 5 -16.41 9.64 -12.07
N ILE A 6 -15.38 8.85 -11.73
CA ILE A 6 -14.82 8.71 -10.40
C ILE A 6 -13.35 9.10 -10.38
N THR A 7 -12.83 9.26 -9.18
CA THR A 7 -11.41 9.52 -8.91
C THR A 7 -10.85 8.41 -8.01
N TRP A 8 -9.56 8.32 -7.89
CA TRP A 8 -8.88 7.38 -7.00
C TRP A 8 -9.33 7.48 -5.53
N LYS A 9 -9.74 8.67 -5.08
CA LYS A 9 -10.31 8.87 -3.74
C LYS A 9 -11.63 8.15 -3.54
N ASN A 10 -12.43 7.96 -4.59
CA ASN A 10 -13.71 7.27 -4.50
C ASN A 10 -13.55 5.75 -4.31
N LEU A 11 -12.39 5.19 -4.66
CA LEU A 11 -12.07 3.77 -4.45
C LEU A 11 -11.83 3.46 -2.97
N VAL A 12 -11.38 4.43 -2.19
CA VAL A 12 -11.18 4.28 -0.75
C VAL A 12 -12.53 4.39 -0.06
N PRO A 13 -12.95 3.36 0.72
CA PRO A 13 -14.19 3.47 1.48
C PRO A 13 -14.07 4.58 2.53
N GLN A 14 -15.21 5.11 2.96
CA GLN A 14 -15.27 5.93 4.16
C GLN A 14 -15.06 5.00 5.37
N VAL A 15 -13.81 4.73 5.70
CA VAL A 15 -13.46 4.00 6.92
C VAL A 15 -13.59 4.89 8.14
N GLU A 16 -13.95 4.31 9.26
CA GLU A 16 -13.94 5.01 10.54
C GLU A 16 -12.58 5.68 10.76
N ILE A 17 -12.60 6.97 11.09
CA ILE A 17 -11.40 7.72 11.45
C ILE A 17 -10.90 7.14 12.76
N TYR A 18 -9.85 6.32 12.68
CA TYR A 18 -9.17 5.85 13.88
C TYR A 18 -8.00 6.77 14.24
N ASN A 19 -7.80 6.94 15.53
CA ASN A 19 -6.66 7.71 16.03
C ASN A 19 -5.39 6.84 15.94
N ASP A 20 -4.50 7.19 15.02
CA ASP A 20 -3.19 6.55 14.90
C ASP A 20 -2.15 7.36 15.69
N PRO A 21 -1.74 6.88 16.88
CA PRO A 21 -0.83 7.62 17.74
C PRO A 21 0.57 7.77 17.11
N PHE A 22 0.97 6.87 16.22
CA PHE A 22 2.28 6.94 15.57
C PHE A 22 2.40 8.07 14.55
N LEU A 23 1.28 8.64 14.06
CA LEU A 23 1.31 9.80 13.16
C LEU A 23 1.76 11.08 13.87
N LYS A 24 1.63 11.13 15.20
CA LYS A 24 2.04 12.29 16.02
C LYS A 24 3.54 12.29 16.33
N LEU A 25 4.21 11.18 16.10
CA LEU A 25 5.63 11.03 16.40
C LEU A 25 6.50 11.62 15.29
N THR A 26 7.61 12.22 15.69
CA THR A 26 8.66 12.64 14.75
C THR A 26 9.36 11.45 14.11
N ALA A 27 10.14 11.68 13.06
CA ALA A 27 10.93 10.64 12.42
C ALA A 27 11.94 10.00 13.40
N ASP A 28 12.59 10.81 14.22
CA ASP A 28 13.58 10.35 15.19
C ASP A 28 12.92 9.51 16.30
N GLN A 29 11.77 9.94 16.83
CA GLN A 29 11.01 9.17 17.81
C GLN A 29 10.55 7.81 17.27
N LYS A 30 10.15 7.75 15.99
CA LYS A 30 9.81 6.48 15.31
C LYS A 30 11.03 5.56 15.19
N LEU A 31 12.20 6.10 14.84
CA LEU A 31 13.44 5.34 14.77
C LEU A 31 13.85 4.81 16.15
N ASP A 32 13.76 5.64 17.19
CA ASP A 32 14.06 5.23 18.57
C ASP A 32 13.11 4.12 19.04
N LEU A 33 11.81 4.21 18.75
CA LEU A 33 10.86 3.11 19.03
C LEU A 33 11.19 1.82 18.30
N VAL A 34 11.69 1.90 17.05
CA VAL A 34 12.16 0.71 16.30
C VAL A 34 13.36 0.08 17.01
N VAL A 35 14.34 0.88 17.44
CA VAL A 35 15.50 0.39 18.19
C VAL A 35 15.05 -0.33 19.46
N VAL A 36 14.20 0.31 20.28
CA VAL A 36 13.67 -0.27 21.51
C VAL A 36 12.93 -1.58 21.26
N SER A 37 11.99 -1.57 20.30
CA SER A 37 11.18 -2.75 19.95
C SER A 37 12.05 -3.94 19.50
N ARG A 38 13.00 -3.68 18.57
CA ARG A 38 13.85 -4.73 18.03
C ARG A 38 14.80 -5.31 19.08
N THR A 39 15.42 -4.45 19.89
CA THR A 39 16.34 -4.92 20.92
C THR A 39 15.62 -5.72 22.01
N ARG A 40 14.45 -5.27 22.46
CA ARG A 40 13.61 -6.03 23.40
C ARG A 40 13.17 -7.38 22.84
N GLN A 41 12.88 -7.45 21.54
CA GLN A 41 12.54 -8.71 20.87
C GLN A 41 13.73 -9.68 20.89
N LEU A 42 14.93 -9.23 20.54
CA LEU A 42 16.15 -10.07 20.56
C LEU A 42 16.41 -10.60 21.98
N GLN A 43 16.28 -9.76 23.01
CA GLN A 43 16.41 -10.17 24.42
C GLN A 43 15.35 -11.22 24.81
N ALA A 44 14.11 -11.06 24.38
CA ALA A 44 13.03 -12.01 24.65
C ALA A 44 13.26 -13.36 23.94
N GLU A 45 13.92 -13.37 22.79
CA GLU A 45 14.32 -14.56 22.05
C GLU A 45 15.61 -15.23 22.61
N GLY A 46 16.18 -14.65 23.68
CA GLY A 46 17.43 -15.16 24.30
C GLY A 46 18.69 -14.89 23.50
N VAL A 47 18.63 -13.92 22.58
CA VAL A 47 19.79 -13.50 21.77
C VAL A 47 20.60 -12.47 22.55
N ASP A 48 21.89 -12.70 22.69
CA ASP A 48 22.80 -11.75 23.32
C ASP A 48 22.93 -10.49 22.45
N ILE A 49 22.72 -9.32 23.06
CA ILE A 49 22.92 -8.03 22.42
C ILE A 49 24.37 -7.57 22.57
N THR A 50 24.90 -6.90 21.55
CA THR A 50 26.25 -6.34 21.63
C THR A 50 26.27 -5.09 22.49
N PRO A 51 27.45 -4.69 23.06
CA PRO A 51 27.58 -3.44 23.80
C PRO A 51 27.12 -2.20 23.02
N GLU A 52 27.34 -2.20 21.70
CA GLU A 52 26.89 -1.13 20.81
C GLU A 52 25.35 -1.09 20.69
N GLN A 53 24.70 -2.25 20.65
CA GLN A 53 23.23 -2.34 20.65
C GLN A 53 22.65 -1.90 22.01
N GLU A 54 23.31 -2.22 23.10
CA GLU A 54 22.92 -1.79 24.45
C GLU A 54 23.03 -0.25 24.62
N GLU A 55 24.11 0.33 24.11
CA GLU A 55 24.29 1.80 24.09
C GLU A 55 23.19 2.48 23.27
N ARG A 56 22.90 1.96 22.06
CA ARG A 56 21.81 2.48 21.21
C ARG A 56 20.46 2.39 21.90
N LEU A 57 20.16 1.28 22.57
CA LEU A 57 18.93 1.11 23.34
C LEU A 57 18.83 2.14 24.44
N THR A 58 19.88 2.30 25.25
CA THR A 58 19.91 3.26 26.36
C THR A 58 19.69 4.69 25.88
N ASN A 59 20.36 5.08 24.80
CA ASN A 59 20.20 6.39 24.20
C ASN A 59 18.80 6.63 23.64
N ALA A 60 18.20 5.62 22.99
CA ALA A 60 16.83 5.70 22.48
C ALA A 60 15.80 5.83 23.61
N LEU A 61 15.92 5.02 24.67
CA LEU A 61 15.07 5.11 25.86
C LEU A 61 15.15 6.49 26.51
N THR A 62 16.35 7.00 26.72
CA THR A 62 16.57 8.32 27.34
C THR A 62 15.90 9.45 26.51
N ARG A 63 16.00 9.42 25.19
CA ARG A 63 15.37 10.42 24.34
C ARG A 63 13.84 10.36 24.40
N LEU A 64 13.28 9.13 24.26
CA LEU A 64 11.84 8.93 24.32
C LEU A 64 11.25 9.30 25.69
N GLU A 65 11.94 9.00 26.80
CA GLU A 65 11.53 9.37 28.15
C GLU A 65 11.57 10.90 28.36
N ASN A 66 12.62 11.57 27.88
CA ASN A 66 12.71 13.03 27.92
C ASN A 66 11.58 13.71 27.14
N ASP A 67 11.15 13.09 26.03
CA ASP A 67 10.03 13.56 25.21
C ASP A 67 8.67 13.14 25.78
N GLN A 68 8.63 12.46 26.94
CA GLN A 68 7.42 11.95 27.61
C GLN A 68 6.59 10.99 26.73
N ILE A 69 7.25 10.18 25.90
CA ILE A 69 6.61 9.19 25.05
C ILE A 69 6.27 7.94 25.88
N ASP A 70 5.02 7.52 25.84
CA ASP A 70 4.55 6.26 26.42
C ASP A 70 5.01 5.07 25.54
N ILE A 71 6.23 4.60 25.78
CA ILE A 71 6.87 3.56 24.99
C ILE A 71 6.06 2.25 25.05
N ASP A 72 5.69 1.81 26.24
CA ASP A 72 5.05 0.51 26.44
C ASP A 72 3.60 0.52 25.90
N GLY A 73 2.88 1.62 26.09
CA GLY A 73 1.55 1.81 25.53
C GLY A 73 1.57 1.82 23.99
N LEU A 74 2.52 2.51 23.37
CA LEU A 74 2.67 2.52 21.90
C LEU A 74 3.05 1.15 21.36
N LEU A 75 3.99 0.45 21.99
CA LEU A 75 4.41 -0.89 21.54
C LEU A 75 3.28 -1.91 21.67
N ALA A 76 2.44 -1.81 22.70
CA ALA A 76 1.26 -2.66 22.87
C ALA A 76 0.20 -2.42 21.75
N LEU A 77 0.03 -1.18 21.30
CA LEU A 77 -0.92 -0.82 20.22
C LEU A 77 -0.41 -1.14 18.82
N ARG A 78 0.87 -1.45 18.66
CA ARG A 78 1.51 -1.62 17.34
C ARG A 78 0.78 -2.61 16.44
N GLY A 79 0.40 -3.78 16.96
CA GLY A 79 -0.30 -4.82 16.20
C GLY A 79 -1.70 -4.38 15.75
N GLU A 80 -2.44 -3.75 16.64
CA GLU A 80 -3.79 -3.24 16.35
C GLU A 80 -3.74 -2.14 15.27
N ILE A 81 -2.85 -1.17 15.42
CA ILE A 81 -2.70 -0.09 14.45
C ILE A 81 -2.23 -0.62 13.09
N ALA A 82 -1.30 -1.58 13.06
CA ALA A 82 -0.87 -2.21 11.81
C ALA A 82 -2.03 -2.93 11.10
N ALA A 83 -2.88 -3.64 11.85
CA ALA A 83 -4.07 -4.29 11.30
C ALA A 83 -5.09 -3.27 10.74
N LYS A 84 -5.32 -2.16 11.45
CA LYS A 84 -6.20 -1.07 10.98
C LYS A 84 -5.69 -0.41 9.71
N ARG A 85 -4.37 -0.15 9.62
CA ARG A 85 -3.74 0.38 8.40
C ARG A 85 -3.90 -0.57 7.23
N LYS A 86 -3.60 -1.87 7.45
CA LYS A 86 -3.77 -2.90 6.42
C LYS A 86 -5.21 -2.95 5.94
N HIS A 87 -6.17 -2.99 6.85
CA HIS A 87 -7.59 -2.97 6.51
C HIS A 87 -7.96 -1.74 5.67
N ALA A 88 -7.52 -0.55 6.05
CA ALA A 88 -7.79 0.67 5.30
C ALA A 88 -7.18 0.65 3.89
N MET A 89 -6.04 -0.01 3.70
CA MET A 89 -5.36 -0.14 2.39
C MET A 89 -5.98 -1.19 1.47
N GLU A 90 -6.67 -2.18 2.02
CA GLU A 90 -7.26 -3.31 1.27
C GLU A 90 -8.78 -3.16 1.09
N SER A 91 -9.45 -2.41 1.96
CA SER A 91 -10.90 -2.25 1.94
C SER A 91 -11.38 -1.55 0.68
N VAL A 92 -12.53 -2.00 0.18
CA VAL A 92 -13.17 -1.52 -1.05
C VAL A 92 -14.37 -0.63 -0.76
N ASN A 93 -14.70 0.24 -1.70
CA ASN A 93 -15.97 0.96 -1.69
C ASN A 93 -17.03 0.11 -2.40
N GLU A 94 -17.79 -0.65 -1.64
CA GLU A 94 -18.81 -1.58 -2.15
C GLU A 94 -19.90 -0.89 -2.97
N THR A 95 -20.09 0.42 -2.82
CA THR A 95 -21.07 1.15 -3.63
C THR A 95 -20.68 1.23 -5.11
N LEU A 96 -19.43 0.95 -5.42
CA LEU A 96 -18.92 0.91 -6.80
C LEU A 96 -19.07 -0.45 -7.46
N ASN A 97 -19.35 -1.49 -6.68
CA ASN A 97 -19.52 -2.83 -7.23
C ASN A 97 -20.67 -2.87 -8.24
N GLU A 98 -20.42 -3.51 -9.40
CA GLU A 98 -21.35 -3.61 -10.52
C GLU A 98 -21.75 -2.25 -11.17
N GLN A 99 -21.13 -1.12 -10.79
CA GLN A 99 -21.43 0.18 -11.37
C GLN A 99 -20.63 0.44 -12.65
N GLN A 100 -21.26 1.17 -13.58
CA GLN A 100 -20.56 1.71 -14.76
C GLN A 100 -19.78 2.95 -14.36
N VAL A 101 -18.46 2.86 -14.40
CA VAL A 101 -17.55 3.93 -13.96
C VAL A 101 -16.59 4.34 -15.07
N ARG A 102 -16.03 5.54 -14.92
CA ARG A 102 -14.96 6.06 -15.74
C ARG A 102 -13.86 6.61 -14.84
N LEU A 103 -12.63 6.07 -14.99
CA LEU A 103 -11.47 6.39 -14.17
C LEU A 103 -10.26 6.70 -15.05
N ALA A 104 -9.52 7.76 -14.71
CA ALA A 104 -8.23 8.07 -15.33
C ALA A 104 -7.09 7.43 -14.56
N GLY A 105 -6.07 6.98 -15.27
CA GLY A 105 -4.87 6.40 -14.66
C GLY A 105 -3.79 6.08 -15.68
N TYR A 106 -2.80 5.33 -15.26
CA TYR A 106 -1.66 4.94 -16.08
C TYR A 106 -1.65 3.42 -16.26
N VAL A 107 -1.37 3.00 -17.51
CA VAL A 107 -1.34 1.58 -17.88
C VAL A 107 -0.04 0.94 -17.43
N LEU A 108 -0.15 -0.16 -16.67
CA LEU A 108 0.94 -1.08 -16.36
C LEU A 108 0.60 -2.45 -16.96
N PRO A 109 1.19 -2.83 -18.12
CA PRO A 109 0.80 -4.04 -18.85
C PRO A 109 1.04 -5.33 -18.05
N LEU A 110 0.11 -6.27 -18.14
CA LEU A 110 0.24 -7.64 -17.63
C LEU A 110 0.27 -8.66 -18.76
N GLU A 111 -0.72 -8.61 -19.67
CA GLU A 111 -0.82 -9.53 -20.79
C GLU A 111 -0.96 -8.79 -22.12
N MET A 112 -0.38 -9.40 -23.17
CA MET A 112 -0.38 -8.86 -24.51
C MET A 112 -0.83 -9.93 -25.51
N ASP A 113 -1.61 -9.54 -26.50
CA ASP A 113 -1.90 -10.30 -27.70
C ASP A 113 -1.29 -9.57 -28.91
N GLY A 114 -0.14 -10.07 -29.38
CA GLY A 114 0.68 -9.38 -30.36
C GLY A 114 1.21 -8.03 -29.83
N LEU A 115 0.79 -6.93 -30.47
CA LEU A 115 1.14 -5.56 -30.05
C LEU A 115 0.08 -4.91 -29.15
N LYS A 116 -1.00 -5.63 -28.83
CA LYS A 116 -2.10 -5.10 -28.05
C LYS A 116 -2.05 -5.62 -26.63
N ILE A 117 -2.31 -4.74 -25.68
CA ILE A 117 -2.41 -5.05 -24.27
C ILE A 117 -3.86 -5.39 -23.97
N THR A 118 -4.13 -6.63 -23.54
CA THR A 118 -5.47 -7.14 -23.25
C THR A 118 -5.77 -7.17 -21.75
N GLU A 119 -4.73 -7.19 -20.91
CA GLU A 119 -4.85 -7.11 -19.47
C GLU A 119 -3.76 -6.20 -18.89
N PHE A 120 -4.14 -5.30 -17.99
CA PHE A 120 -3.22 -4.36 -17.37
C PHE A 120 -3.70 -3.91 -15.99
N LEU A 121 -2.77 -3.47 -15.16
CA LEU A 121 -3.09 -2.70 -13.96
C LEU A 121 -3.23 -1.22 -14.34
N LEU A 122 -4.32 -0.61 -13.89
CA LEU A 122 -4.48 0.83 -13.88
C LEU A 122 -3.97 1.34 -12.53
N VAL A 123 -3.06 2.30 -12.55
CA VAL A 123 -2.41 2.85 -11.35
C VAL A 123 -2.51 4.37 -11.32
N PRO A 124 -2.45 5.00 -10.11
CA PRO A 124 -2.73 6.43 -9.95
C PRO A 124 -1.59 7.36 -10.37
N TYR A 125 -0.36 6.87 -10.46
CA TYR A 125 0.81 7.69 -10.78
C TYR A 125 1.85 6.93 -11.59
N VAL A 126 2.70 7.66 -12.29
CA VAL A 126 3.82 7.13 -13.08
C VAL A 126 4.86 6.51 -12.16
N GLY A 127 5.40 5.35 -12.53
CA GLY A 127 6.42 4.65 -11.74
C GLY A 127 5.87 3.69 -10.69
N ALA A 128 4.57 3.71 -10.42
CA ALA A 128 3.93 2.81 -9.46
C ALA A 128 4.31 1.35 -9.73
N CYS A 129 4.63 0.60 -8.67
CA CYS A 129 5.01 -0.82 -8.70
C CYS A 129 6.37 -1.15 -9.35
N ILE A 130 7.06 -0.20 -9.96
CA ILE A 130 8.37 -0.43 -10.61
C ILE A 130 9.46 0.45 -9.99
N HIS A 131 9.27 1.77 -10.01
CA HIS A 131 10.26 2.75 -9.54
C HIS A 131 9.85 3.44 -8.24
N GLU A 132 8.55 3.41 -7.95
CA GLU A 132 7.93 3.97 -6.75
C GLU A 132 7.33 2.83 -5.92
N PRO A 133 7.09 3.03 -4.62
CA PRO A 133 6.43 2.04 -3.80
C PRO A 133 5.10 1.55 -4.41
N VAL A 134 4.79 0.29 -4.17
CA VAL A 134 3.50 -0.29 -4.58
C VAL A 134 2.37 0.49 -3.93
N PRO A 135 1.39 1.01 -4.70
CA PRO A 135 0.21 1.64 -4.12
C PRO A 135 -0.56 0.68 -3.21
N PRO A 136 -1.39 1.20 -2.28
CA PRO A 136 -2.33 0.35 -1.55
C PRO A 136 -3.21 -0.47 -2.50
N ALA A 137 -3.62 -1.67 -2.10
CA ALA A 137 -4.39 -2.57 -2.95
C ALA A 137 -5.68 -1.93 -3.49
N ASN A 138 -6.33 -1.06 -2.70
CA ASN A 138 -7.50 -0.29 -3.13
C ASN A 138 -7.18 0.92 -4.03
N GLN A 139 -5.94 1.09 -4.41
CA GLN A 139 -5.48 2.08 -5.40
C GLN A 139 -4.87 1.37 -6.63
N ILE A 140 -5.24 0.11 -6.86
CA ILE A 140 -4.84 -0.69 -8.03
C ILE A 140 -6.09 -1.35 -8.61
N VAL A 141 -6.33 -1.15 -9.90
CA VAL A 141 -7.47 -1.69 -10.62
C VAL A 141 -6.98 -2.60 -11.74
N LEU A 142 -7.43 -3.86 -11.73
CA LEU A 142 -7.21 -4.78 -12.84
C LEU A 142 -8.19 -4.42 -13.97
N VAL A 143 -7.68 -4.22 -15.16
CA VAL A 143 -8.49 -3.95 -16.35
C VAL A 143 -8.30 -5.07 -17.36
N THR A 144 -9.39 -5.72 -17.72
CA THR A 144 -9.44 -6.72 -18.79
C THR A 144 -10.19 -6.12 -19.97
N PHE A 145 -9.56 -6.11 -21.15
CA PHE A 145 -10.14 -5.57 -22.37
C PHE A 145 -9.80 -6.47 -23.57
N ALA A 146 -10.68 -7.39 -23.91
CA ALA A 146 -10.44 -8.44 -24.91
C ALA A 146 -10.06 -7.93 -26.31
N GLN A 147 -10.48 -6.71 -26.68
CA GLN A 147 -10.11 -6.11 -27.97
C GLN A 147 -8.67 -5.59 -27.99
N GLY A 148 -8.07 -5.44 -26.82
CA GLY A 148 -6.74 -4.89 -26.60
C GLY A 148 -6.62 -3.41 -26.95
N ILE A 149 -5.64 -2.76 -26.35
CA ILE A 149 -5.24 -1.38 -26.63
C ILE A 149 -3.79 -1.34 -27.08
N GLU A 150 -3.48 -0.44 -28.01
CA GLU A 150 -2.09 -0.12 -28.34
C GLU A 150 -1.64 1.04 -27.45
N VAL A 151 -0.48 0.90 -26.83
CA VAL A 151 0.10 1.94 -25.98
C VAL A 151 1.54 2.23 -26.39
N ASN A 152 1.98 3.46 -26.19
CA ASN A 152 3.33 3.90 -26.53
C ASN A 152 4.34 3.69 -25.39
N GLY A 153 4.21 2.58 -24.64
CA GLY A 153 5.08 2.24 -23.52
C GLY A 153 4.35 2.12 -22.19
N GLN A 154 5.14 1.85 -21.15
CA GLN A 154 4.64 1.78 -19.79
C GLN A 154 4.15 3.15 -19.31
N PHE A 155 3.17 3.14 -18.41
CA PHE A 155 2.56 4.36 -17.83
C PHE A 155 1.95 5.32 -18.85
N THR A 156 1.44 4.80 -19.96
CA THR A 156 0.61 5.59 -20.88
C THR A 156 -0.66 6.04 -20.14
N PRO A 157 -0.97 7.36 -20.12
CA PRO A 157 -2.19 7.87 -19.49
C PRO A 157 -3.42 7.48 -20.31
N VAL A 158 -4.44 6.95 -19.63
CA VAL A 158 -5.69 6.52 -20.27
C VAL A 158 -6.90 6.89 -19.43
N TRP A 159 -8.06 6.91 -20.07
CA TRP A 159 -9.36 6.84 -19.44
C TRP A 159 -9.92 5.45 -19.65
N VAL A 160 -10.22 4.74 -18.57
CA VAL A 160 -10.90 3.45 -18.59
C VAL A 160 -12.36 3.68 -18.26
N GLN A 161 -13.25 3.09 -19.03
CA GLN A 161 -14.68 3.06 -18.78
C GLN A 161 -15.18 1.62 -18.85
N GLY A 162 -15.86 1.20 -17.81
CA GLY A 162 -16.38 -0.17 -17.71
C GLY A 162 -17.15 -0.41 -16.44
N LYS A 163 -17.56 -1.65 -16.28
CA LYS A 163 -18.21 -2.13 -15.06
C LYS A 163 -17.14 -2.42 -14.01
N MET A 164 -17.26 -1.81 -12.84
CA MET A 164 -16.37 -2.02 -11.72
C MET A 164 -16.74 -3.29 -10.97
N SER A 165 -15.74 -4.06 -10.53
CA SER A 165 -15.89 -5.19 -9.62
C SER A 165 -15.02 -4.95 -8.38
N THR A 166 -15.55 -5.29 -7.21
CA THR A 166 -14.83 -5.27 -5.94
C THR A 166 -14.30 -6.67 -5.64
N GLU A 167 -13.21 -7.04 -6.27
CA GLU A 167 -12.62 -8.37 -6.16
C GLU A 167 -11.19 -8.29 -5.65
N ILE A 168 -10.98 -8.71 -4.40
CA ILE A 168 -9.64 -8.78 -3.82
C ILE A 168 -8.86 -9.92 -4.48
N GLY A 169 -7.71 -9.63 -5.00
CA GLY A 169 -6.85 -10.58 -5.68
C GLY A 169 -5.40 -10.16 -5.73
N THR A 170 -4.63 -10.94 -6.48
CA THR A 170 -3.21 -10.67 -6.72
C THR A 170 -2.92 -10.84 -8.20
N SER A 171 -2.24 -9.88 -8.79
CA SER A 171 -1.79 -9.92 -10.19
C SER A 171 -0.28 -10.10 -10.25
N LYS A 172 0.19 -10.95 -11.18
CA LYS A 172 1.63 -11.12 -11.43
C LYS A 172 2.12 -10.05 -12.38
N LEU A 173 3.05 -9.24 -11.90
CA LEU A 173 3.77 -8.29 -12.71
C LEU A 173 5.13 -8.87 -13.08
N TYR A 174 5.42 -8.94 -14.38
CA TYR A 174 6.70 -9.38 -14.91
C TYR A 174 7.64 -8.19 -15.05
N LEU A 175 8.75 -8.25 -14.30
CA LEU A 175 9.81 -7.25 -14.30
C LEU A 175 11.05 -7.80 -15.02
N MET A 176 11.99 -6.94 -15.35
CA MET A 176 13.24 -7.37 -16.01
C MET A 176 14.09 -8.29 -15.13
N ASP A 177 13.98 -8.18 -13.82
CA ASP A 177 14.73 -8.90 -12.80
C ASP A 177 13.93 -9.98 -12.06
N GLY A 178 12.69 -10.25 -12.51
CA GLY A 178 11.82 -11.28 -11.90
C GLY A 178 10.33 -10.98 -11.96
N ASN A 179 9.59 -11.55 -11.02
CA ASN A 179 8.16 -11.38 -10.88
C ASN A 179 7.84 -10.69 -9.55
N ALA A 180 6.81 -9.87 -9.53
CA ALA A 180 6.22 -9.33 -8.32
C ALA A 180 4.74 -9.70 -8.25
N ASP A 181 4.29 -10.12 -7.07
CA ASP A 181 2.88 -10.33 -6.79
C ASP A 181 2.28 -9.01 -6.26
N ILE A 182 1.38 -8.43 -7.02
CA ILE A 182 0.78 -7.13 -6.73
C ILE A 182 -0.63 -7.33 -6.18
N PRO A 183 -0.88 -7.07 -4.89
CA PRO A 183 -2.21 -7.15 -4.32
C PRO A 183 -3.11 -6.04 -4.89
N ARG A 184 -4.37 -6.38 -5.17
CA ARG A 184 -5.38 -5.45 -5.67
C ARG A 184 -6.74 -5.70 -5.04
N SER A 185 -7.57 -4.67 -4.99
CA SER A 185 -8.93 -4.74 -4.46
C SER A 185 -10.02 -4.45 -5.51
N TYR A 186 -9.63 -4.15 -6.73
CA TYR A 186 -10.53 -3.88 -7.86
C TYR A 186 -10.06 -4.58 -9.14
#